data_4752e537fc617ff3556c4a62bebc5d0a
#
_entry.id   4752e537fc617ff3556c4a62bebc5d0a
#
_cell.length_a   1.000
_cell.length_b   1.000
_cell.length_c   1.000
_cell.angle_alpha   90.00
_cell.angle_beta   90.00
_cell.angle_gamma   90.00
#
_symmetry.space_group_name_H-M   'P 1'
#
loop_
_entity.id
_entity.type
_entity.pdbx_description
1 polymer ?
#
loop_
_entity_poly.entity_id
_entity_poly.type
_entity_poly.pdbx_seq_one_letter_code
_entity_poly.pdbx_strand_id
1 'polypeptide(L)'
;MCGKQTTFEGGFRIPGIAWWPSRITPNSVLRKPSTHMDLFTTLISQAGLQIPNDRVIDGYDLSSDLGLVSPNDIFHQNNQDEHSVFFYRGGLLMAVRHGHYKMHLWTWTTPVEELEKV
;
A
#
# COMPACT_ATOMS: atom_id res chain seq x y z
N MET A 1 -21.76 2.82 -5.80
CA MET A 1 -20.56 2.19 -5.23
C MET A 1 -20.17 1.05 -6.17
N CYS A 2 -19.05 1.19 -6.88
CA CYS A 2 -18.60 0.14 -7.82
C CYS A 2 -17.90 -0.97 -7.04
N GLY A 3 -18.28 -2.21 -7.31
CA GLY A 3 -17.76 -3.38 -6.62
C GLY A 3 -16.53 -3.99 -7.30
N LYS A 4 -16.40 -5.31 -7.23
CA LYS A 4 -15.32 -6.12 -7.79
C LYS A 4 -14.92 -5.69 -9.21
N GLN A 5 -13.64 -5.81 -9.51
CA GLN A 5 -13.01 -5.51 -10.81
C GLN A 5 -12.85 -4.02 -11.15
N THR A 6 -13.21 -3.11 -10.27
CA THR A 6 -13.00 -1.68 -10.48
C THR A 6 -11.87 -1.14 -9.60
N THR A 7 -11.27 -0.02 -9.99
CA THR A 7 -10.24 0.66 -9.20
C THR A 7 -10.83 1.59 -8.13
N PHE A 8 -12.15 1.64 -7.98
CA PHE A 8 -12.82 2.32 -6.88
C PHE A 8 -12.62 1.57 -5.54
N GLU A 9 -12.82 2.26 -4.44
CA GLU A 9 -12.60 1.70 -3.10
C GLU A 9 -13.34 0.38 -2.87
N GLY A 10 -14.58 0.25 -3.34
CA GLY A 10 -15.35 -0.98 -3.21
C GLY A 10 -14.80 -2.18 -3.99
N GLY A 11 -13.87 -1.95 -4.93
CA GLY A 11 -13.21 -3.01 -5.70
C GLY A 11 -11.84 -3.40 -5.17
N PHE A 12 -11.15 -2.47 -4.50
CA PHE A 12 -9.75 -2.66 -4.08
C PHE A 12 -9.53 -2.61 -2.58
N ARG A 13 -10.33 -1.82 -1.85
CA ARG A 13 -10.15 -1.70 -0.41
C ARG A 13 -10.66 -2.95 0.29
N ILE A 14 -9.77 -3.59 1.02
CA ILE A 14 -10.08 -4.75 1.86
C ILE A 14 -9.79 -4.41 3.33
N PRO A 15 -10.52 -5.01 4.27
CA PRO A 15 -10.17 -4.91 5.68
C PRO A 15 -8.85 -5.65 5.96
N GLY A 16 -8.01 -5.06 6.81
CA GLY A 16 -6.80 -5.69 7.33
C GLY A 16 -6.88 -5.77 8.85
N ILE A 17 -6.48 -6.89 9.41
CA ILE A 17 -6.39 -7.10 10.86
C ILE A 17 -5.00 -7.61 11.17
N ALA A 18 -4.30 -6.92 12.07
CA ALA A 18 -3.02 -7.35 12.61
C ALA A 18 -3.17 -7.63 14.11
N TRP A 19 -2.77 -8.83 14.53
CA TRP A 19 -2.80 -9.23 15.92
C TRP A 19 -1.42 -9.74 16.34
N TRP A 20 -0.77 -8.99 17.21
CA TRP A 20 0.53 -9.33 17.74
C TRP A 20 0.62 -8.90 19.19
N PRO A 21 0.26 -9.79 20.14
CA PRO A 21 0.26 -9.49 21.55
C PRO A 21 1.62 -8.94 22.03
N SER A 22 1.59 -7.97 22.89
CA SER A 22 2.75 -7.26 23.45
C SER A 22 3.57 -6.44 22.45
N ARG A 23 3.21 -6.42 21.19
CA ARG A 23 3.90 -5.65 20.13
C ARG A 23 3.02 -4.58 19.52
N ILE A 24 1.79 -4.93 19.15
CA ILE A 24 0.80 -3.99 18.61
C ILE A 24 -0.15 -3.56 19.73
N THR A 25 -0.35 -2.26 19.87
CA THR A 25 -1.27 -1.70 20.86
C THR A 25 -2.70 -2.17 20.59
N PRO A 26 -3.40 -2.76 21.59
CA PRO A 26 -4.79 -3.15 21.41
C PRO A 26 -5.68 -1.97 21.00
N ASN A 27 -6.69 -2.24 20.18
CA ASN A 27 -7.65 -1.25 19.69
C ASN A 27 -7.05 -0.10 18.87
N SER A 28 -5.80 -0.23 18.40
CA SER A 28 -5.20 0.73 17.48
C SER A 28 -5.81 0.60 16.09
N VAL A 29 -5.87 1.70 15.35
CA VAL A 29 -6.39 1.74 13.98
C VAL A 29 -5.40 2.46 13.08
N LEU A 30 -4.83 1.73 12.13
CA LEU A 30 -4.02 2.31 11.07
C LEU A 30 -4.93 2.84 9.96
N ARG A 31 -4.88 4.15 9.69
CA ARG A 31 -5.68 4.82 8.66
C ARG A 31 -4.89 5.13 7.39
N LYS A 32 -3.56 4.96 7.43
CA LYS A 32 -2.69 5.15 6.27
C LYS A 32 -2.97 4.06 5.23
N PRO A 33 -3.07 4.40 3.94
CA PRO A 33 -3.15 3.40 2.88
C PRO A 33 -1.95 2.47 2.94
N SER A 34 -2.19 1.18 2.91
CA SER A 34 -1.16 0.15 2.89
C SER A 34 -1.55 -0.95 1.91
N THR A 35 -0.57 -1.70 1.46
CA THR A 35 -0.70 -2.74 0.45
C THR A 35 -0.16 -4.08 0.96
N HIS A 36 -0.44 -5.16 0.25
CA HIS A 36 0.17 -6.47 0.57
C HIS A 36 1.70 -6.47 0.41
N MET A 37 2.25 -5.59 -0.45
CA MET A 37 3.70 -5.47 -0.64
C MET A 37 4.39 -4.97 0.64
N ASP A 38 3.72 -4.09 1.38
CA ASP A 38 4.23 -3.52 2.63
C ASP A 38 4.36 -4.59 3.73
N LEU A 39 3.52 -5.64 3.69
CA LEU A 39 3.60 -6.75 4.64
C LEU A 39 4.93 -7.50 4.52
N PHE A 40 5.42 -7.74 3.29
CA PHE A 40 6.70 -8.40 3.09
C PHE A 40 7.83 -7.61 3.73
N THR A 41 7.92 -6.33 3.42
CA THR A 41 8.96 -5.43 3.94
C THR A 41 8.91 -5.33 5.46
N THR A 42 7.69 -5.18 6.01
CA THR A 42 7.47 -5.11 7.46
C THR A 42 7.89 -6.40 8.17
N LEU A 43 7.53 -7.57 7.64
CA LEU A 43 7.87 -8.84 8.25
C LEU A 43 9.37 -9.13 8.21
N ILE A 44 10.05 -8.83 7.10
CA ILE A 44 11.51 -8.93 6.98
C ILE A 44 12.19 -8.04 8.01
N SER A 45 11.76 -6.78 8.13
CA SER A 45 12.27 -5.83 9.11
C SER A 45 12.09 -6.34 10.54
N GLN A 46 10.89 -6.83 10.89
CA GLN A 46 10.59 -7.35 12.23
C GLN A 46 11.32 -8.66 12.54
N ALA A 47 11.72 -9.43 11.53
CA ALA A 47 12.59 -10.59 11.69
C ALA A 47 14.07 -10.23 11.89
N GLY A 48 14.43 -8.95 11.83
CA GLY A 48 15.81 -8.48 11.92
C GLY A 48 16.65 -8.82 10.69
N LEU A 49 16.00 -9.12 9.57
CA LEU A 49 16.65 -9.46 8.31
C LEU A 49 16.79 -8.22 7.42
N GLN A 50 17.73 -8.30 6.49
CA GLN A 50 17.88 -7.26 5.48
C GLN A 50 16.93 -7.50 4.30
N ILE A 51 16.34 -6.41 3.80
CA ILE A 51 15.57 -6.45 2.57
C ILE A 51 16.51 -6.80 1.42
N PRO A 52 16.13 -7.74 0.52
CA PRO A 52 16.93 -8.06 -0.66
C PRO A 52 17.25 -6.81 -1.49
N ASN A 53 18.49 -6.67 -1.89
CA ASN A 53 18.97 -5.54 -2.72
C ASN A 53 19.26 -5.95 -4.18
N ASP A 54 18.98 -7.20 -4.53
CA ASP A 54 19.15 -7.76 -5.87
C ASP A 54 18.00 -7.37 -6.82
N ARG A 55 16.96 -6.76 -6.29
CA ARG A 55 15.77 -6.31 -7.01
C ARG A 55 15.10 -5.11 -6.32
N VAL A 56 14.27 -4.38 -7.07
CA VAL A 56 13.43 -3.33 -6.50
C VAL A 56 12.29 -3.96 -5.69
N ILE A 57 12.10 -3.48 -4.47
CA ILE A 57 11.00 -3.88 -3.59
C ILE A 57 10.12 -2.64 -3.37
N ASP A 58 8.89 -2.70 -3.84
CA ASP A 58 7.94 -1.57 -3.81
C ASP A 58 7.24 -1.39 -2.46
N GLY A 59 7.34 -2.38 -1.56
CA GLY A 59 6.70 -2.35 -0.25
C GLY A 59 7.44 -1.45 0.74
N TYR A 60 6.68 -0.80 1.61
CA TYR A 60 7.18 0.04 2.70
C TYR A 60 7.14 -0.72 4.03
N ASP A 61 8.03 -0.38 4.94
CA ASP A 61 8.00 -0.89 6.31
C ASP A 61 6.95 -0.13 7.13
N LEU A 62 5.90 -0.83 7.55
CA LEU A 62 4.82 -0.30 8.38
C LEU A 62 5.10 -0.40 9.87
N SER A 63 6.30 -0.78 10.29
CA SER A 63 6.63 -1.02 11.70
C SER A 63 6.32 0.19 12.57
N SER A 64 6.74 1.38 12.15
CA SER A 64 6.45 2.63 12.89
C SER A 64 4.97 2.96 12.94
N ASP A 65 4.24 2.75 11.84
CA ASP A 65 2.80 3.00 11.74
C ASP A 65 1.98 2.03 12.62
N LEU A 66 2.49 0.82 12.81
CA LEU A 66 1.91 -0.21 13.69
C LEU A 66 2.39 -0.09 15.15
N GLY A 67 3.27 0.86 15.45
CA GLY A 67 3.87 1.02 16.79
C GLY A 67 4.86 -0.10 17.14
N LEU A 68 5.39 -0.80 16.13
CA LEU A 68 6.42 -1.82 16.32
C LEU A 68 7.79 -1.17 16.39
N VAL A 69 8.61 -1.61 17.34
CA VAL A 69 10.03 -1.25 17.40
C VAL A 69 10.77 -2.18 16.45
N SER A 70 11.46 -1.61 15.47
CA SER A 70 12.31 -2.40 14.59
C SER A 70 13.55 -2.86 15.34
N PRO A 71 13.94 -4.15 15.24
CA PRO A 71 15.20 -4.64 15.83
C PRO A 71 16.44 -3.94 15.24
N ASN A 72 16.31 -3.46 14.02
CA ASN A 72 17.34 -2.70 13.32
C ASN A 72 16.84 -1.27 13.13
N ASP A 73 17.12 -0.37 14.07
CA ASP A 73 16.77 1.06 13.99
C ASP A 73 17.37 1.79 12.76
N ILE A 74 18.16 1.09 11.97
CA ILE A 74 18.84 1.62 10.79
C ILE A 74 17.88 1.96 9.64
N PHE A 75 16.65 1.42 9.64
CA PHE A 75 15.67 1.60 8.58
C PHE A 75 14.51 2.57 8.91
N HIS A 76 14.59 3.25 10.05
CA HIS A 76 13.74 4.41 10.30
C HIS A 76 14.18 5.58 9.40
N GLN A 77 14.12 5.39 8.08
CA GLN A 77 13.85 6.55 7.26
C GLN A 77 12.47 7.02 7.69
N ASN A 78 12.44 8.20 8.28
CA ASN A 78 11.23 8.97 8.53
C ASN A 78 10.54 9.24 7.18
N ASN A 79 10.03 8.20 6.55
CA ASN A 79 9.17 8.32 5.40
C ASN A 79 7.81 8.77 5.93
N GLN A 80 7.78 10.03 6.39
CA GLN A 80 6.54 10.80 6.52
C GLN A 80 5.93 11.06 5.13
N ASP A 81 6.66 10.64 4.08
CA ASP A 81 6.17 10.75 2.72
C ASP A 81 4.97 9.83 2.54
N GLU A 82 3.86 10.43 2.20
CA GLU A 82 2.63 9.72 1.93
C GLU A 82 2.87 8.71 0.79
N HIS A 83 2.66 7.44 1.10
CA HIS A 83 2.83 6.34 0.18
C HIS A 83 1.88 6.46 -1.02
N SER A 84 2.43 6.39 -2.23
CA SER A 84 1.65 6.34 -3.46
C SER A 84 1.31 4.89 -3.81
N VAL A 85 0.02 4.62 -4.04
CA VAL A 85 -0.48 3.32 -4.48
C VAL A 85 -0.96 3.44 -5.92
N PHE A 86 -0.41 2.60 -6.79
CA PHE A 86 -0.73 2.55 -8.21
C PHE A 86 -1.67 1.37 -8.49
N PHE A 87 -2.77 1.65 -9.17
CA PHE A 87 -3.79 0.66 -9.49
C PHE A 87 -3.74 0.34 -10.97
N TYR A 88 -3.31 -0.88 -11.27
CA TYR A 88 -3.21 -1.37 -12.64
C TYR A 88 -4.33 -2.34 -12.97
N ARG A 89 -4.71 -2.38 -14.25
CA ARG A 89 -5.52 -3.42 -14.85
C ARG A 89 -4.78 -3.94 -16.08
N GLY A 90 -4.26 -5.18 -16.00
CA GLY A 90 -3.27 -5.61 -16.96
C GLY A 90 -2.06 -4.69 -16.94
N GLY A 91 -1.65 -4.20 -18.10
CA GLY A 91 -0.55 -3.23 -18.22
C GLY A 91 -0.96 -1.76 -18.14
N LEU A 92 -2.27 -1.46 -17.97
CA LEU A 92 -2.79 -0.10 -17.96
C LEU A 92 -2.90 0.47 -16.56
N LEU A 93 -2.29 1.64 -16.32
CA LEU A 93 -2.45 2.39 -15.08
C LEU A 93 -3.84 3.05 -15.06
N MET A 94 -4.69 2.61 -14.16
CA MET A 94 -6.08 3.05 -14.04
C MET A 94 -6.28 4.18 -13.03
N ALA A 95 -5.57 4.12 -11.92
CA ALA A 95 -5.68 5.12 -10.87
C ALA A 95 -4.40 5.20 -10.05
N VAL A 96 -4.20 6.35 -9.40
CA VAL A 96 -3.14 6.58 -8.41
C VAL A 96 -3.78 7.12 -7.15
N ARG A 97 -3.40 6.59 -6.00
CA ARG A 97 -3.73 7.14 -4.69
C ARG A 97 -2.47 7.69 -4.03
N HIS A 98 -2.56 8.92 -3.52
CA HIS A 98 -1.52 9.53 -2.70
C HIS A 98 -2.20 10.17 -1.47
N GLY A 99 -1.88 9.67 -0.31
CA GLY A 99 -2.51 10.07 0.93
C GLY A 99 -4.04 9.97 0.88
N HIS A 100 -4.72 11.08 1.07
CA HIS A 100 -6.19 11.16 1.05
C HIS A 100 -6.78 11.25 -0.35
N TYR A 101 -5.98 11.54 -1.36
CA TYR A 101 -6.45 11.76 -2.72
C TYR A 101 -6.28 10.50 -3.58
N LYS A 102 -7.27 10.26 -4.44
CA LYS A 102 -7.21 9.21 -5.45
C LYS A 102 -7.66 9.79 -6.78
N MET A 103 -6.76 9.78 -7.73
CA MET A 103 -7.03 10.20 -9.09
C MET A 103 -7.28 8.98 -9.97
N HIS A 104 -8.38 8.98 -10.70
CA HIS A 104 -8.66 7.99 -11.72
C HIS A 104 -8.24 8.55 -13.08
N LEU A 105 -7.34 7.86 -13.75
CA LEU A 105 -6.95 8.15 -15.13
C LEU A 105 -7.97 7.57 -16.09
N TRP A 106 -8.52 6.40 -15.70
CA TRP A 106 -9.51 5.67 -16.47
C TRP A 106 -10.61 5.15 -15.56
N THR A 107 -11.83 5.24 -16.01
CA THR A 107 -12.98 4.60 -15.37
C THR A 107 -13.45 3.42 -16.21
N TRP A 108 -14.16 2.50 -15.60
CA TRP A 108 -14.65 1.30 -16.29
C TRP A 108 -15.55 1.60 -17.50
N THR A 109 -16.16 2.78 -17.51
CA THR A 109 -17.14 3.20 -18.53
C THR A 109 -16.52 3.97 -19.70
N THR A 110 -15.22 4.28 -19.64
CA THR A 110 -14.54 4.97 -20.74
C THR A 110 -14.07 3.92 -21.76
N PRO A 111 -14.61 3.88 -22.99
CA PRO A 111 -14.15 2.96 -24.02
C PRO A 111 -12.66 3.19 -24.33
N VAL A 112 -11.91 2.12 -24.52
CA VAL A 112 -10.49 2.18 -24.87
C VAL A 112 -10.26 2.99 -26.17
N GLU A 113 -11.25 3.01 -27.05
CA GLU A 113 -11.21 3.72 -28.33
C GLU A 113 -11.18 5.26 -28.20
N GLU A 114 -11.61 5.81 -27.05
CA GLU A 114 -11.49 7.25 -26.80
C GLU A 114 -10.11 7.65 -26.28
N LEU A 115 -9.28 6.67 -25.90
CA LEU A 115 -7.96 6.87 -25.36
C LEU A 115 -6.91 7.26 -26.41
N GLU A 116 -7.13 6.93 -27.65
CA GLU A 116 -6.19 7.19 -28.76
C GLU A 116 -6.32 8.61 -29.36
N LYS A 117 -7.26 9.43 -28.84
CA LYS A 117 -7.56 10.77 -29.36
C LYS A 117 -7.08 11.92 -28.50
N VAL A 118 -6.25 11.65 -27.48
CA VAL A 118 -5.67 12.71 -26.63
C VAL A 118 -4.19 12.89 -26.91
#